data_a09700005da514b31ecf56581c92f30d
#
_entry.id   a09700005da514b31ecf56581c92f30d
#
_cell.length_a   1.000
_cell.length_b   1.000
_cell.length_c   1.000
_cell.angle_alpha   90.00
_cell.angle_beta   90.00
_cell.angle_gamma   90.00
#
_symmetry.space_group_name_H-M   'P 1'
#
loop_
_entity.id
_entity.type
_entity.pdbx_description
1 polymer ?
#
loop_
_entity_poly.entity_id
_entity_poly.type
_entity_poly.pdbx_seq_one_letter_code
_entity_poly.pdbx_strand_id
1 'polypeptide(L)'
;MKKTSLFIFCLMVTLFASAQTIEKTYYFGEPSVARIQGYEQIQFTNCMQSALKGQPSLPWQSVSLMLPQGMEAVSIEVELSDFQTVEGSHSLYPYQSALTYSDPVRKQFEKDEALYASKSVYPAQAYGNLSTHYMNGVGFAFSAFTPVQYVPGTGEVRYATKATVRITTAASKADQSRKLWLNGGNAERAMRLAQNPEMLQTYDSRGRTVGGYDLLVITKQQYVDSFDDYVNFYQARGLRTRVVDLETILSTMDGRDNPEKLRNYIIQEYEENGIMMVNLAGDVPGIPYRGLYCFADSGSGYEDNDIPADLYYAALDGDWNDDGDNHWGEIGEDDLLPELGIGRMCFSNQSELDNMLHKSMTYQTEPILGEFRDVILAGEHLYDNPNTNGSQYLELLIGTHDDNGYTTTCIPEDYNFTRLYEEEGNWSGTLLRNAINQGTQYVHHDGHANTSYVAGWNNSDITDNKFSGVNGMTTTTPSSTPRAASAATSATTASLSA
;
A
#
# COMPACT_ATOMS: atom_id res chain seq x y z
N MET A 1 -29.43 17.66 68.27
CA MET A 1 -29.46 17.35 66.83
C MET A 1 -28.04 17.32 66.35
N LYS A 2 -27.45 16.11 66.18
CA LYS A 2 -26.08 15.93 65.67
C LYS A 2 -26.16 15.74 64.15
N LYS A 3 -25.55 16.62 63.38
CA LYS A 3 -25.39 16.47 61.91
C LYS A 3 -24.20 15.56 61.67
N THR A 4 -24.44 14.38 61.15
CA THR A 4 -23.41 13.46 60.66
C THR A 4 -23.12 13.79 59.20
N SER A 5 -21.96 14.36 58.88
CA SER A 5 -21.48 14.55 57.53
C SER A 5 -20.90 13.21 57.00
N LEU A 6 -21.52 12.68 55.96
CA LEU A 6 -21.07 11.52 55.20
C LEU A 6 -20.03 11.98 54.17
N PHE A 7 -18.75 11.69 54.37
CA PHE A 7 -17.70 11.88 53.40
C PHE A 7 -17.70 10.69 52.44
N ILE A 8 -18.15 10.89 51.20
CA ILE A 8 -18.00 9.92 50.13
C ILE A 8 -16.57 10.08 49.57
N PHE A 9 -15.72 9.10 49.90
CA PHE A 9 -14.38 9.00 49.30
C PHE A 9 -14.52 8.32 47.93
N CYS A 10 -14.53 9.14 46.88
CA CYS A 10 -14.43 8.66 45.50
C CYS A 10 -13.00 8.12 45.30
N LEU A 11 -12.85 6.81 45.30
CA LEU A 11 -11.60 6.13 44.95
C LEU A 11 -11.46 6.23 43.41
N MET A 12 -10.74 7.22 42.91
CA MET A 12 -10.24 7.21 41.54
C MET A 12 -9.21 6.10 41.41
N VAL A 13 -9.62 4.97 40.86
CA VAL A 13 -8.68 3.96 40.36
C VAL A 13 -8.07 4.50 39.09
N THR A 14 -6.95 5.17 39.20
CA THR A 14 -6.08 5.45 38.07
C THR A 14 -5.46 4.11 37.66
N LEU A 15 -5.99 3.52 36.60
CA LEU A 15 -5.32 2.44 35.88
C LEU A 15 -4.05 3.05 35.26
N PHE A 16 -2.92 2.92 35.95
CA PHE A 16 -1.62 3.11 35.32
C PHE A 16 -1.46 1.95 34.33
N ALA A 17 -1.61 2.22 33.03
CA ALA A 17 -1.11 1.32 32.02
C ALA A 17 0.42 1.24 32.22
N SER A 18 0.89 0.17 32.85
CA SER A 18 2.31 -0.08 33.03
C SER A 18 2.93 -0.38 31.67
N ALA A 19 4.11 0.17 31.40
CA ALA A 19 4.90 -0.21 30.24
C ALA A 19 4.96 -1.75 30.14
N GLN A 20 4.60 -2.28 28.97
CA GLN A 20 4.67 -3.71 28.69
C GLN A 20 5.78 -3.95 27.67
N THR A 21 6.39 -5.11 27.72
CA THR A 21 7.38 -5.52 26.73
C THR A 21 6.80 -6.66 25.91
N ILE A 22 6.83 -6.48 24.56
CA ILE A 22 6.50 -7.52 23.60
C ILE A 22 7.81 -8.11 23.12
N GLU A 23 7.90 -9.45 23.11
CA GLU A 23 9.09 -10.15 22.66
C GLU A 23 8.76 -11.08 21.47
N LYS A 24 9.62 -11.09 20.45
CA LYS A 24 9.55 -12.01 19.33
C LYS A 24 10.94 -12.54 19.01
N THR A 25 11.05 -13.85 18.84
CA THR A 25 12.29 -14.51 18.43
C THR A 25 12.20 -14.93 16.97
N TYR A 26 13.29 -14.66 16.23
CA TYR A 26 13.49 -15.03 14.83
C TYR A 26 14.64 -16.00 14.73
N TYR A 27 14.55 -16.94 13.78
CA TYR A 27 15.60 -17.93 13.52
C TYR A 27 16.02 -17.86 12.06
N PHE A 28 17.33 -17.93 11.80
CA PHE A 28 17.92 -17.84 10.47
C PHE A 28 18.71 -19.10 10.18
N GLY A 29 18.45 -19.68 9.00
CA GLY A 29 19.27 -20.76 8.45
C GLY A 29 20.56 -20.22 7.85
N GLU A 30 21.28 -21.09 7.14
CA GLU A 30 22.45 -20.70 6.38
C GLU A 30 22.05 -19.77 5.21
N PRO A 31 22.70 -18.60 5.06
CA PRO A 31 22.41 -17.70 3.94
C PRO A 31 22.97 -18.24 2.62
N SER A 32 22.31 -17.88 1.53
CA SER A 32 22.90 -18.01 0.20
C SER A 32 23.77 -16.80 -0.15
N VAL A 33 24.73 -16.99 -1.05
CA VAL A 33 25.60 -15.92 -1.55
C VAL A 33 25.36 -15.79 -3.06
N ALA A 34 24.72 -14.69 -3.45
CA ALA A 34 24.52 -14.36 -4.86
C ALA A 34 25.62 -13.41 -5.37
N ARG A 35 25.82 -13.37 -6.70
CA ARG A 35 26.77 -12.45 -7.34
C ARG A 35 26.03 -11.46 -8.21
N ILE A 36 26.38 -10.18 -8.04
CA ILE A 36 25.83 -9.06 -8.81
C ILE A 36 26.96 -8.07 -9.16
N GLN A 37 27.15 -7.80 -10.44
CA GLN A 37 28.12 -6.81 -10.97
C GLN A 37 29.55 -6.95 -10.37
N GLY A 38 29.99 -8.17 -10.11
CA GLY A 38 31.34 -8.45 -9.56
C GLY A 38 31.44 -8.37 -8.04
N TYR A 39 30.38 -8.04 -7.35
CA TYR A 39 30.20 -8.07 -5.89
C TYR A 39 29.38 -9.28 -5.45
N GLU A 40 29.19 -9.41 -4.15
CA GLU A 40 28.40 -10.48 -3.54
C GLU A 40 27.24 -9.90 -2.72
N GLN A 41 26.15 -10.65 -2.60
CA GLN A 41 25.03 -10.37 -1.71
C GLN A 41 24.79 -11.57 -0.82
N ILE A 42 24.67 -11.33 0.48
CA ILE A 42 24.23 -12.32 1.46
C ILE A 42 22.69 -12.30 1.49
N GLN A 43 22.06 -13.43 1.27
CA GLN A 43 20.61 -13.52 1.13
C GLN A 43 20.00 -14.52 2.10
N PHE A 44 18.88 -14.13 2.73
CA PHE A 44 17.99 -15.00 3.48
C PHE A 44 16.60 -14.94 2.83
N THR A 45 15.87 -16.04 2.85
CA THR A 45 14.57 -16.20 2.17
C THR A 45 13.56 -15.11 2.52
N ASN A 46 13.56 -14.63 3.77
CA ASN A 46 12.54 -13.69 4.28
C ASN A 46 13.12 -12.30 4.58
N CYS A 47 14.23 -11.94 3.95
CA CYS A 47 14.89 -10.66 4.15
C CYS A 47 15.00 -9.87 2.85
N MET A 48 14.77 -8.56 2.93
CA MET A 48 14.97 -7.63 1.83
C MET A 48 16.38 -7.04 1.86
N GLN A 49 16.98 -6.84 0.69
CA GLN A 49 18.26 -6.15 0.56
C GLN A 49 18.07 -4.64 0.72
N SER A 50 18.76 -4.03 1.67
CA SER A 50 18.70 -2.59 1.89
C SER A 50 20.02 -2.03 2.42
N ALA A 51 20.30 -0.78 2.09
CA ALA A 51 21.34 0.07 2.65
C ALA A 51 21.13 1.51 2.19
N LEU A 52 21.89 2.46 2.72
CA LEU A 52 22.05 3.75 2.08
C LEU A 52 22.88 3.61 0.82
N LYS A 53 22.65 4.50 -0.15
CA LYS A 53 23.32 4.49 -1.45
C LYS A 53 24.85 4.47 -1.31
N GLY A 54 25.50 3.57 -2.03
CA GLY A 54 26.94 3.35 -1.97
C GLY A 54 27.44 2.54 -0.77
N GLN A 55 26.60 2.22 0.20
CA GLN A 55 26.95 1.40 1.36
C GLN A 55 26.70 -0.10 1.10
N PRO A 56 27.36 -1.01 1.84
CA PRO A 56 27.15 -2.44 1.67
C PRO A 56 25.69 -2.85 1.85
N SER A 57 25.09 -3.44 0.83
CA SER A 57 23.74 -4.00 0.90
C SER A 57 23.70 -5.21 1.84
N LEU A 58 22.79 -5.19 2.80
CA LEU A 58 22.58 -6.27 3.76
C LEU A 58 21.13 -6.75 3.72
N PRO A 59 20.88 -8.03 4.10
CA PRO A 59 19.54 -8.54 4.27
C PRO A 59 18.91 -7.98 5.54
N TRP A 60 17.71 -7.44 5.44
CA TRP A 60 16.91 -6.90 6.54
C TRP A 60 15.62 -7.70 6.73
N GLN A 61 15.38 -8.15 7.95
CA GLN A 61 14.15 -8.81 8.37
C GLN A 61 13.16 -7.75 8.84
N SER A 62 11.97 -7.73 8.26
CA SER A 62 10.87 -6.87 8.73
C SER A 62 10.36 -7.31 10.10
N VAL A 63 9.98 -6.34 10.91
CA VAL A 63 9.29 -6.51 12.19
C VAL A 63 7.91 -5.88 12.07
N SER A 64 6.85 -6.67 12.26
CA SER A 64 5.47 -6.23 12.29
C SER A 64 4.78 -6.89 13.48
N LEU A 65 4.75 -6.20 14.62
CA LEU A 65 4.19 -6.72 15.85
C LEU A 65 2.94 -5.95 16.26
N MET A 66 1.83 -6.67 16.45
CA MET A 66 0.61 -6.12 17.01
C MET A 66 0.85 -5.70 18.45
N LEU A 67 0.44 -4.50 18.79
CA LEU A 67 0.54 -3.90 20.12
C LEU A 67 -0.67 -4.29 20.99
N PRO A 68 -0.58 -4.27 22.31
CA PRO A 68 -1.76 -4.33 23.18
C PRO A 68 -2.69 -3.14 22.91
N GLN A 69 -3.99 -3.32 23.09
CA GLN A 69 -4.98 -2.27 22.87
C GLN A 69 -4.64 -0.98 23.63
N GLY A 70 -4.68 0.15 22.93
CA GLY A 70 -4.42 1.47 23.50
C GLY A 70 -2.95 1.75 23.85
N MET A 71 -2.02 0.96 23.28
CA MET A 71 -0.57 1.16 23.49
C MET A 71 0.10 1.63 22.21
N GLU A 72 1.22 2.36 22.36
CA GLU A 72 2.16 2.73 21.32
C GLU A 72 3.55 2.17 21.60
N ALA A 73 4.36 1.96 20.56
CA ALA A 73 5.73 1.49 20.69
C ALA A 73 6.66 2.66 21.04
N VAL A 74 7.52 2.49 22.03
CA VAL A 74 8.41 3.55 22.53
C VAL A 74 9.87 3.26 22.19
N SER A 75 10.29 1.99 22.30
CA SER A 75 11.67 1.61 21.99
C SER A 75 11.76 0.17 21.50
N ILE A 76 12.78 -0.08 20.69
CA ILE A 76 13.13 -1.42 20.20
C ILE A 76 14.52 -1.79 20.66
N GLU A 77 14.70 -3.05 21.05
CA GLU A 77 15.98 -3.67 21.34
C GLU A 77 16.07 -4.96 20.52
N VAL A 78 17.22 -5.18 19.86
CA VAL A 78 17.47 -6.41 19.08
C VAL A 78 18.73 -7.08 19.61
N GLU A 79 18.56 -8.25 20.17
CA GLU A 79 19.62 -9.11 20.66
C GLU A 79 19.93 -10.21 19.64
N LEU A 80 21.12 -10.13 19.03
CA LEU A 80 21.63 -11.12 18.08
C LEU A 80 22.49 -12.16 18.82
N SER A 81 22.27 -13.45 18.58
CA SER A 81 22.99 -14.54 19.25
C SER A 81 23.32 -15.69 18.28
N ASP A 82 24.14 -16.62 18.77
CA ASP A 82 24.53 -17.85 18.08
C ASP A 82 25.15 -17.56 16.70
N PHE A 83 26.18 -16.69 16.68
CA PHE A 83 26.84 -16.24 15.47
C PHE A 83 27.60 -17.35 14.74
N GLN A 84 27.45 -17.37 13.43
CA GLN A 84 28.21 -18.18 12.49
C GLN A 84 28.96 -17.28 11.51
N THR A 85 30.05 -17.79 10.94
CA THR A 85 30.86 -17.07 9.92
C THR A 85 30.53 -17.61 8.55
N VAL A 86 30.31 -16.74 7.58
CA VAL A 86 30.29 -17.10 6.16
C VAL A 86 31.75 -17.26 5.72
N GLU A 87 32.11 -18.46 5.21
CA GLU A 87 33.48 -18.74 4.85
C GLU A 87 33.97 -17.89 3.68
N GLY A 88 35.17 -17.33 3.81
CA GLY A 88 35.80 -16.53 2.77
C GLY A 88 35.99 -15.07 3.14
N SER A 89 36.40 -14.28 2.15
CA SER A 89 36.47 -12.83 2.21
C SER A 89 35.54 -12.26 1.16
N HIS A 90 34.58 -11.47 1.58
CA HIS A 90 33.43 -11.01 0.81
C HIS A 90 33.55 -9.52 0.48
N SER A 91 33.22 -9.15 -0.73
CA SER A 91 33.02 -7.75 -1.15
C SER A 91 31.54 -7.56 -1.44
N LEU A 92 30.80 -7.05 -0.46
CA LEU A 92 29.34 -6.92 -0.59
C LEU A 92 28.97 -5.80 -1.56
N TYR A 93 27.86 -5.98 -2.26
CA TYR A 93 27.36 -5.06 -3.27
C TYR A 93 27.01 -3.69 -2.65
N PRO A 94 27.61 -2.60 -3.17
CA PRO A 94 27.20 -1.25 -2.77
C PRO A 94 25.78 -0.97 -3.29
N TYR A 95 24.83 -0.70 -2.40
CA TYR A 95 23.47 -0.41 -2.76
C TYR A 95 23.39 0.77 -3.74
N GLN A 96 22.63 0.63 -4.78
CA GLN A 96 22.42 1.66 -5.78
C GLN A 96 20.93 2.03 -5.82
N SER A 97 20.60 3.32 -6.01
CA SER A 97 19.24 3.72 -6.31
C SER A 97 18.80 3.12 -7.64
N ALA A 98 17.56 2.68 -7.72
CA ALA A 98 16.96 2.24 -8.98
C ALA A 98 16.99 3.38 -10.01
N LEU A 99 17.33 3.05 -11.26
CA LEU A 99 17.34 3.99 -12.37
C LEU A 99 16.29 3.54 -13.39
N THR A 100 15.28 4.38 -13.62
CA THR A 100 14.31 4.12 -14.69
C THR A 100 15.00 4.04 -16.03
N TYR A 101 14.58 3.10 -16.87
CA TYR A 101 15.12 2.92 -18.23
C TYR A 101 15.00 4.18 -19.08
N SER A 102 13.92 4.92 -18.91
CA SER A 102 13.63 6.17 -19.63
C SER A 102 14.35 7.41 -19.08
N ASP A 103 15.10 7.31 -17.98
CA ASP A 103 15.80 8.45 -17.41
C ASP A 103 16.98 8.86 -18.32
N PRO A 104 17.04 10.10 -18.81
CA PRO A 104 18.11 10.56 -19.67
C PRO A 104 19.44 10.75 -18.92
N VAL A 105 19.40 10.86 -17.59
CA VAL A 105 20.58 11.09 -16.74
C VAL A 105 20.94 9.81 -16.01
N ARG A 106 22.06 9.19 -16.42
CA ARG A 106 22.59 8.00 -15.77
C ARG A 106 23.56 8.40 -14.66
N LYS A 107 23.22 8.11 -13.42
CA LYS A 107 24.15 8.29 -12.29
C LYS A 107 25.28 7.26 -12.38
N GLN A 108 26.49 7.67 -11.98
CA GLN A 108 27.61 6.74 -11.87
C GLN A 108 27.37 5.75 -10.73
N PHE A 109 27.97 4.56 -10.88
CA PHE A 109 28.01 3.58 -9.80
C PHE A 109 28.72 4.18 -8.59
N GLU A 110 28.04 4.23 -7.46
CA GLU A 110 28.53 4.82 -6.23
C GLU A 110 29.00 3.76 -5.25
N LYS A 111 30.09 4.06 -4.55
CA LYS A 111 30.62 3.22 -3.48
C LYS A 111 31.26 4.10 -2.42
N ASP A 112 30.90 3.90 -1.17
CA ASP A 112 31.53 4.58 -0.04
C ASP A 112 32.90 3.95 0.25
N GLU A 113 33.94 4.45 -0.43
CA GLU A 113 35.30 3.90 -0.31
C GLU A 113 35.85 3.99 1.13
N ALA A 114 35.43 4.99 1.92
CA ALA A 114 35.84 5.11 3.32
C ALA A 114 35.24 4.00 4.19
N LEU A 115 33.96 3.73 3.99
CA LEU A 115 33.27 2.63 4.68
C LEU A 115 33.84 1.26 4.25
N TYR A 116 34.09 1.06 2.96
CA TYR A 116 34.65 -0.19 2.45
C TYR A 116 36.10 -0.45 2.90
N ALA A 117 36.85 0.60 3.27
CA ALA A 117 38.17 0.46 3.90
C ALA A 117 38.10 0.28 5.43
N SER A 118 36.93 0.43 6.03
CA SER A 118 36.74 0.39 7.49
C SER A 118 36.94 -1.03 8.04
N LYS A 119 37.61 -1.13 9.18
CA LYS A 119 37.73 -2.36 9.97
C LYS A 119 36.71 -2.46 11.11
N SER A 120 35.78 -1.51 11.18
CA SER A 120 34.65 -1.55 12.12
C SER A 120 33.53 -2.43 11.60
N VAL A 121 32.76 -3.00 12.50
CA VAL A 121 31.55 -3.75 12.15
C VAL A 121 30.51 -2.82 11.53
N TYR A 122 29.93 -3.25 10.42
CA TYR A 122 28.81 -2.61 9.75
C TYR A 122 27.58 -3.55 9.74
N PRO A 123 26.35 -3.06 9.96
CA PRO A 123 26.07 -1.69 10.37
C PRO A 123 26.45 -1.47 11.85
N ALA A 124 26.61 -0.21 12.24
CA ALA A 124 26.88 0.13 13.64
C ALA A 124 25.72 -0.19 14.57
N GLN A 125 24.49 -0.15 14.04
CA GLN A 125 23.24 -0.52 14.71
C GLN A 125 22.52 -1.55 13.84
N ALA A 126 22.15 -2.68 14.43
CA ALA A 126 21.55 -3.79 13.71
C ALA A 126 20.06 -3.61 13.40
N TYR A 127 19.41 -2.56 13.88
CA TYR A 127 17.98 -2.30 13.69
C TYR A 127 17.72 -0.87 13.18
N GLY A 128 16.61 -0.70 12.47
CA GLY A 128 16.14 0.55 11.91
C GLY A 128 15.20 1.32 12.82
N ASN A 129 14.53 2.31 12.26
CA ASN A 129 13.55 3.13 12.98
C ASN A 129 12.37 2.29 13.46
N LEU A 130 11.80 2.68 14.59
CA LEU A 130 10.58 2.13 15.15
C LEU A 130 9.43 3.11 14.91
N SER A 131 8.32 2.64 14.38
CA SER A 131 7.09 3.42 14.24
C SER A 131 5.88 2.68 14.79
N THR A 132 4.83 3.44 15.13
CA THR A 132 3.52 2.92 15.50
C THR A 132 2.50 3.40 14.49
N HIS A 133 1.75 2.46 13.92
CA HIS A 133 0.63 2.75 13.03
C HIS A 133 -0.61 1.96 13.47
N TYR A 134 -1.78 2.40 13.05
CA TYR A 134 -3.02 1.75 13.40
C TYR A 134 -3.77 1.33 12.14
N MET A 135 -4.58 0.30 12.26
CA MET A 135 -5.51 -0.18 11.23
C MET A 135 -6.79 -0.65 11.91
N ASN A 136 -7.90 -0.02 11.60
CA ASN A 136 -9.19 -0.29 12.25
C ASN A 136 -9.10 -0.27 13.79
N GLY A 137 -8.29 0.64 14.33
CA GLY A 137 -8.05 0.80 15.77
C GLY A 137 -7.10 -0.24 16.40
N VAL A 138 -6.53 -1.15 15.60
CA VAL A 138 -5.50 -2.11 16.03
C VAL A 138 -4.12 -1.50 15.83
N GLY A 139 -3.32 -1.42 16.88
CA GLY A 139 -1.96 -0.85 16.83
C GLY A 139 -0.91 -1.87 16.39
N PHE A 140 0.06 -1.40 15.60
CA PHE A 140 1.20 -2.18 15.14
C PHE A 140 2.49 -1.41 15.36
N ALA A 141 3.54 -2.12 15.78
CA ALA A 141 4.90 -1.64 15.80
C ALA A 141 5.63 -2.15 14.56
N PHE A 142 6.16 -1.24 13.75
CA PHE A 142 6.97 -1.57 12.59
C PHE A 142 8.42 -1.17 12.81
N SER A 143 9.32 -2.04 12.36
CA SER A 143 10.76 -1.81 12.30
C SER A 143 11.39 -2.83 11.34
N ALA A 144 12.70 -2.84 11.25
CA ALA A 144 13.47 -3.88 10.59
C ALA A 144 14.80 -4.08 11.30
N PHE A 145 15.40 -5.25 11.15
CA PHE A 145 16.75 -5.51 11.66
C PHE A 145 17.52 -6.40 10.69
N THR A 146 18.86 -6.35 10.76
CA THR A 146 19.71 -7.28 10.01
C THR A 146 20.34 -8.29 10.93
N PRO A 147 20.30 -9.61 10.60
CA PRO A 147 21.03 -10.63 11.33
C PRO A 147 22.53 -10.65 10.99
N VAL A 148 22.97 -9.83 10.02
CA VAL A 148 24.32 -9.84 9.47
C VAL A 148 25.20 -8.76 10.08
N GLN A 149 26.44 -9.13 10.39
CA GLN A 149 27.54 -8.24 10.72
C GLN A 149 28.65 -8.39 9.67
N TYR A 150 29.06 -7.30 9.08
CA TYR A 150 30.07 -7.24 8.05
C TYR A 150 31.24 -6.35 8.45
N VAL A 151 32.47 -6.78 8.20
CA VAL A 151 33.68 -5.95 8.39
C VAL A 151 34.26 -5.63 7.00
N PRO A 152 33.91 -4.49 6.39
CA PRO A 152 34.20 -4.22 4.98
C PRO A 152 35.69 -4.33 4.62
N GLY A 153 36.59 -3.77 5.47
CA GLY A 153 38.01 -3.75 5.21
C GLY A 153 38.74 -5.12 5.32
N THR A 154 38.08 -6.14 5.86
CA THR A 154 38.62 -7.54 5.89
C THR A 154 37.76 -8.47 5.04
N GLY A 155 36.54 -8.08 4.69
CA GLY A 155 35.59 -8.93 4.00
C GLY A 155 34.96 -10.00 4.89
N GLU A 156 35.15 -9.95 6.21
CA GLU A 156 34.53 -10.89 7.14
C GLU A 156 33.03 -10.66 7.25
N VAL A 157 32.24 -11.73 7.06
CA VAL A 157 30.79 -11.74 7.25
C VAL A 157 30.43 -12.74 8.35
N ARG A 158 29.65 -12.29 9.32
CA ARG A 158 29.04 -13.14 10.34
C ARG A 158 27.54 -12.96 10.34
N TYR A 159 26.79 -13.98 10.66
CA TYR A 159 25.36 -13.89 10.84
C TYR A 159 24.90 -14.56 12.13
N ALA A 160 23.88 -13.98 12.76
CA ALA A 160 23.21 -14.57 13.90
C ALA A 160 22.20 -15.60 13.41
N THR A 161 22.20 -16.81 13.99
CA THR A 161 21.15 -17.81 13.72
C THR A 161 19.90 -17.57 14.54
N LYS A 162 19.98 -16.70 15.54
CA LYS A 162 18.86 -16.29 16.39
C LYS A 162 18.90 -14.80 16.68
N ALA A 163 17.74 -14.15 16.58
CA ALA A 163 17.54 -12.77 17.00
C ALA A 163 16.31 -12.66 17.90
N THR A 164 16.42 -11.94 19.01
CA THR A 164 15.29 -11.63 19.88
C THR A 164 15.02 -10.13 19.84
N VAL A 165 13.83 -9.78 19.35
CA VAL A 165 13.34 -8.40 19.30
C VAL A 165 12.46 -8.15 20.50
N ARG A 166 12.73 -7.05 21.23
CA ARG A 166 11.93 -6.58 22.37
C ARG A 166 11.43 -5.16 22.06
N ILE A 167 10.12 -4.97 22.12
CA ILE A 167 9.48 -3.67 21.98
C ILE A 167 8.87 -3.26 23.31
N THR A 168 9.32 -2.15 23.85
CA THR A 168 8.72 -1.52 25.03
C THR A 168 7.57 -0.63 24.57
N THR A 169 6.43 -0.75 25.26
CA THR A 169 5.22 0.01 24.94
C THR A 169 4.85 1.00 26.04
N ALA A 170 4.12 2.04 25.69
CA ALA A 170 3.47 2.97 26.61
C ALA A 170 2.01 3.21 26.19
N ALA A 171 1.22 3.86 27.07
CA ALA A 171 -0.13 4.25 26.68
C ALA A 171 -0.09 5.20 25.49
N SER A 172 -0.87 4.88 24.46
CA SER A 172 -0.95 5.70 23.27
C SER A 172 -1.55 7.06 23.59
N LYS A 173 -1.01 8.10 22.95
CA LYS A 173 -1.58 9.44 22.98
C LYS A 173 -2.81 9.58 22.09
N ALA A 174 -2.89 8.76 21.04
CA ALA A 174 -4.02 8.72 20.12
C ALA A 174 -5.12 7.81 20.66
N ASP A 175 -6.36 8.34 20.80
CA ASP A 175 -7.52 7.53 21.16
C ASP A 175 -8.07 6.81 19.93
N GLN A 176 -7.75 5.53 19.82
CA GLN A 176 -8.21 4.65 18.75
C GLN A 176 -9.53 3.94 19.05
N SER A 177 -10.12 4.18 20.23
CA SER A 177 -11.32 3.44 20.68
C SER A 177 -12.54 3.63 19.75
N ARG A 178 -12.69 4.80 19.14
CA ARG A 178 -13.77 5.11 18.20
C ARG A 178 -13.59 4.44 16.84
N LYS A 179 -12.33 4.20 16.45
CA LYS A 179 -11.96 3.54 15.18
C LYS A 179 -11.87 2.02 15.31
N LEU A 180 -11.84 1.49 16.53
CA LEU A 180 -11.74 0.05 16.75
C LEU A 180 -12.95 -0.69 16.17
N TRP A 181 -12.69 -1.47 15.12
CA TRP A 181 -13.70 -2.27 14.47
C TRP A 181 -13.17 -3.63 14.01
N LEU A 182 -13.45 -4.65 14.80
CA LEU A 182 -13.02 -6.03 14.57
C LEU A 182 -14.19 -6.86 14.01
N ASN A 183 -14.60 -6.59 12.76
CA ASN A 183 -15.40 -7.56 12.00
C ASN A 183 -14.49 -8.70 11.50
N GLY A 184 -15.09 -9.77 10.95
CA GLY A 184 -14.31 -10.93 10.49
C GLY A 184 -13.20 -10.58 9.50
N GLY A 185 -13.46 -9.68 8.54
CA GLY A 185 -12.50 -9.27 7.53
C GLY A 185 -11.37 -8.41 8.11
N ASN A 186 -11.70 -7.44 8.97
CA ASN A 186 -10.70 -6.56 9.59
C ASN A 186 -9.80 -7.34 10.57
N ALA A 187 -10.39 -8.25 11.34
CA ALA A 187 -9.63 -9.13 12.24
C ALA A 187 -8.67 -10.03 11.45
N GLU A 188 -9.11 -10.60 10.33
CA GLU A 188 -8.25 -11.41 9.46
C GLU A 188 -7.12 -10.59 8.83
N ARG A 189 -7.38 -9.37 8.38
CA ARG A 189 -6.34 -8.45 7.88
C ARG A 189 -5.31 -8.14 8.94
N ALA A 190 -5.75 -7.82 10.17
CA ALA A 190 -4.87 -7.54 11.29
C ALA A 190 -4.00 -8.76 11.64
N MET A 191 -4.58 -9.97 11.70
CA MET A 191 -3.83 -11.19 11.95
C MET A 191 -2.81 -11.53 10.87
N ARG A 192 -3.13 -11.28 9.59
CA ARG A 192 -2.19 -11.52 8.48
C ARG A 192 -1.01 -10.56 8.49
N LEU A 193 -1.21 -9.33 8.93
CA LEU A 193 -0.15 -8.33 9.03
C LEU A 193 0.78 -8.59 10.21
N ALA A 194 0.27 -9.18 11.29
CA ALA A 194 1.00 -9.37 12.54
C ALA A 194 1.84 -10.65 12.57
N GLN A 195 3.09 -10.54 13.02
CA GLN A 195 3.94 -11.70 13.34
C GLN A 195 3.64 -12.32 14.73
N ASN A 196 2.73 -11.70 15.50
CA ASN A 196 2.21 -12.15 16.80
C ASN A 196 0.66 -12.06 16.83
N PRO A 197 -0.06 -12.76 15.91
CA PRO A 197 -1.50 -12.61 15.72
C PRO A 197 -2.34 -12.95 16.97
N GLU A 198 -1.80 -13.73 17.90
CA GLU A 198 -2.42 -14.05 19.20
C GLU A 198 -2.70 -12.80 20.04
N MET A 199 -1.99 -11.70 19.83
CA MET A 199 -2.18 -10.42 20.52
C MET A 199 -3.60 -9.86 20.30
N LEU A 200 -4.24 -10.17 19.17
CA LEU A 200 -5.60 -9.73 18.87
C LEU A 200 -6.62 -10.18 19.94
N GLN A 201 -6.34 -11.28 20.67
CA GLN A 201 -7.20 -11.76 21.75
C GLN A 201 -7.25 -10.80 22.94
N THR A 202 -6.33 -9.86 23.03
CA THR A 202 -6.32 -8.82 24.10
C THR A 202 -7.20 -7.63 23.76
N TYR A 203 -7.73 -7.55 22.55
CA TYR A 203 -8.60 -6.48 22.11
C TYR A 203 -10.06 -6.73 22.50
N ASP A 204 -10.73 -5.66 22.95
CA ASP A 204 -12.17 -5.71 23.22
C ASP A 204 -12.94 -6.01 21.93
N SER A 205 -13.63 -7.14 21.91
CA SER A 205 -14.47 -7.55 20.78
C SER A 205 -15.84 -6.85 20.78
N ARG A 206 -15.93 -5.61 21.25
CA ARG A 206 -17.20 -4.87 21.22
C ARG A 206 -17.63 -4.74 19.76
N GLY A 207 -18.63 -5.54 19.42
CA GLY A 207 -19.31 -5.40 18.15
C GLY A 207 -19.82 -3.97 18.05
N ARG A 208 -19.37 -3.23 17.03
CA ARG A 208 -19.89 -1.91 16.72
C ARG A 208 -21.36 -2.05 16.47
N THR A 209 -22.20 -1.30 17.16
CA THR A 209 -23.64 -1.23 16.86
C THR A 209 -23.77 -0.43 15.57
N VAL A 210 -23.75 -1.12 14.44
CA VAL A 210 -23.83 -0.50 13.13
C VAL A 210 -25.30 -0.28 12.81
N GLY A 211 -25.79 0.89 13.09
CA GLY A 211 -27.11 1.34 12.64
C GLY A 211 -27.11 1.98 11.25
N GLY A 212 -25.93 2.10 10.63
CA GLY A 212 -25.69 2.90 9.44
C GLY A 212 -25.78 2.14 8.11
N TYR A 213 -24.84 2.41 7.25
CA TYR A 213 -24.74 1.87 5.89
C TYR A 213 -23.28 1.45 5.63
N ASP A 214 -23.05 0.73 4.54
CA ASP A 214 -21.77 0.04 4.29
C ASP A 214 -20.96 0.74 3.19
N LEU A 215 -21.63 1.29 2.18
CA LEU A 215 -21.04 2.02 1.05
C LEU A 215 -21.50 3.48 1.04
N LEU A 216 -20.54 4.40 1.09
CA LEU A 216 -20.73 5.83 0.92
C LEU A 216 -20.35 6.22 -0.51
N VAL A 217 -21.28 6.82 -1.25
CA VAL A 217 -21.03 7.46 -2.55
C VAL A 217 -21.02 8.98 -2.34
N ILE A 218 -19.96 9.64 -2.73
CA ILE A 218 -19.83 11.10 -2.66
C ILE A 218 -19.76 11.64 -4.07
N THR A 219 -20.69 12.50 -4.43
CA THR A 219 -20.78 13.10 -5.77
C THR A 219 -21.22 14.55 -5.71
N LYS A 220 -21.23 15.27 -6.83
CA LYS A 220 -21.83 16.60 -6.88
C LYS A 220 -23.33 16.53 -6.77
N GLN A 221 -23.97 17.56 -6.19
CA GLN A 221 -25.42 17.68 -6.01
C GLN A 221 -26.20 17.32 -7.29
N GLN A 222 -25.72 17.78 -8.44
CA GLN A 222 -26.41 17.57 -9.73
C GLN A 222 -26.47 16.12 -10.19
N TYR A 223 -25.65 15.22 -9.63
CA TYR A 223 -25.58 13.80 -10.02
C TYR A 223 -26.18 12.86 -8.97
N VAL A 224 -26.62 13.36 -7.83
CA VAL A 224 -27.13 12.52 -6.72
C VAL A 224 -28.21 11.56 -7.20
N ASP A 225 -29.24 12.09 -7.89
CA ASP A 225 -30.38 11.30 -8.37
C ASP A 225 -29.99 10.25 -9.42
N SER A 226 -28.86 10.43 -10.10
CA SER A 226 -28.38 9.48 -11.10
C SER A 226 -27.89 8.16 -10.50
N PHE A 227 -27.68 8.11 -9.18
CA PHE A 227 -27.25 6.92 -8.47
C PHE A 227 -28.38 6.04 -7.92
N ASP A 228 -29.66 6.36 -8.16
CA ASP A 228 -30.79 5.60 -7.60
C ASP A 228 -30.75 4.12 -7.98
N ASP A 229 -30.51 3.80 -9.25
CA ASP A 229 -30.41 2.42 -9.72
C ASP A 229 -29.17 1.72 -9.15
N TYR A 230 -28.06 2.41 -9.02
CA TYR A 230 -26.84 1.91 -8.39
C TYR A 230 -27.05 1.59 -6.90
N VAL A 231 -27.72 2.47 -6.17
CA VAL A 231 -28.11 2.26 -4.77
C VAL A 231 -28.99 1.03 -4.63
N ASN A 232 -30.06 0.93 -5.45
CA ASN A 232 -30.98 -0.21 -5.46
C ASN A 232 -30.26 -1.52 -5.79
N PHE A 233 -29.33 -1.48 -6.75
CA PHE A 233 -28.52 -2.62 -7.17
C PHE A 233 -27.67 -3.19 -6.02
N TYR A 234 -26.98 -2.33 -5.27
CA TYR A 234 -26.15 -2.76 -4.14
C TYR A 234 -26.95 -3.12 -2.91
N GLN A 235 -28.04 -2.41 -2.63
CA GLN A 235 -28.95 -2.74 -1.53
C GLN A 235 -29.58 -4.12 -1.72
N ALA A 236 -29.97 -4.48 -2.96
CA ALA A 236 -30.50 -5.81 -3.28
C ALA A 236 -29.45 -6.93 -3.04
N ARG A 237 -28.17 -6.60 -2.99
CA ARG A 237 -27.07 -7.51 -2.68
C ARG A 237 -26.65 -7.48 -1.20
N GLY A 238 -27.39 -6.77 -0.37
CA GLY A 238 -27.15 -6.65 1.07
C GLY A 238 -26.12 -5.58 1.44
N LEU A 239 -25.65 -4.76 0.50
CA LEU A 239 -24.74 -3.66 0.75
C LEU A 239 -25.54 -2.35 0.88
N ARG A 240 -25.77 -1.91 2.10
CA ARG A 240 -26.52 -0.68 2.38
C ARG A 240 -25.71 0.51 1.86
N THR A 241 -26.28 1.24 0.93
CA THR A 241 -25.61 2.32 0.20
C THR A 241 -26.28 3.65 0.46
N ARG A 242 -25.49 4.70 0.64
CA ARG A 242 -25.93 6.08 0.78
C ARG A 242 -25.17 6.98 -0.18
N VAL A 243 -25.88 7.90 -0.84
CA VAL A 243 -25.29 8.96 -1.66
C VAL A 243 -25.36 10.28 -0.92
N VAL A 244 -24.29 11.05 -0.94
CA VAL A 244 -24.18 12.37 -0.32
C VAL A 244 -23.56 13.34 -1.31
N ASP A 245 -24.08 14.55 -1.33
CA ASP A 245 -23.53 15.62 -2.16
C ASP A 245 -22.31 16.29 -1.49
N LEU A 246 -21.29 16.56 -2.31
CA LEU A 246 -20.04 17.18 -1.87
C LEU A 246 -20.25 18.59 -1.32
N GLU A 247 -21.16 19.35 -1.93
CA GLU A 247 -21.42 20.76 -1.56
C GLU A 247 -21.90 20.87 -0.10
N THR A 248 -22.76 19.94 0.32
CA THR A 248 -23.18 19.84 1.73
C THR A 248 -22.00 19.51 2.63
N ILE A 249 -21.16 18.54 2.27
CA ILE A 249 -19.96 18.19 3.03
C ILE A 249 -19.06 19.42 3.22
N LEU A 250 -18.69 20.08 2.12
CA LEU A 250 -17.76 21.22 2.15
C LEU A 250 -18.30 22.43 2.90
N SER A 251 -19.62 22.57 2.99
CA SER A 251 -20.27 23.68 3.71
C SER A 251 -20.45 23.42 5.21
N THR A 252 -20.45 22.15 5.64
CA THR A 252 -20.76 21.75 7.02
C THR A 252 -19.56 21.26 7.81
N MET A 253 -18.54 20.73 7.12
CA MET A 253 -17.36 20.19 7.78
C MET A 253 -16.26 21.23 7.96
N ASP A 254 -15.57 21.14 9.10
CA ASP A 254 -14.34 21.88 9.37
C ASP A 254 -13.14 21.19 8.73
N GLY A 255 -12.10 21.96 8.38
CA GLY A 255 -10.85 21.51 7.79
C GLY A 255 -10.04 22.66 7.22
N ARG A 256 -8.72 22.47 7.08
CA ARG A 256 -7.78 23.46 6.52
C ARG A 256 -8.11 23.80 5.06
N ASP A 257 -8.60 22.80 4.32
CA ASP A 257 -8.99 22.90 2.92
C ASP A 257 -10.08 21.88 2.54
N ASN A 258 -10.50 21.87 1.27
CA ASN A 258 -11.58 20.98 0.81
C ASN A 258 -11.24 19.48 0.92
N PRO A 259 -10.00 19.01 0.56
CA PRO A 259 -9.63 17.63 0.83
C PRO A 259 -9.75 17.22 2.30
N GLU A 260 -9.29 18.05 3.22
CA GLU A 260 -9.38 17.73 4.63
C GLU A 260 -10.83 17.73 5.15
N LYS A 261 -11.68 18.66 4.69
CA LYS A 261 -13.11 18.65 5.02
C LYS A 261 -13.77 17.34 4.56
N LEU A 262 -13.45 16.90 3.36
CA LEU A 262 -13.95 15.64 2.82
C LEU A 262 -13.46 14.44 3.64
N ARG A 263 -12.17 14.39 4.00
CA ARG A 263 -11.62 13.36 4.87
C ARG A 263 -12.27 13.34 6.25
N ASN A 264 -12.44 14.50 6.86
CA ASN A 264 -13.08 14.61 8.18
C ASN A 264 -14.52 14.10 8.16
N TYR A 265 -15.27 14.33 7.07
CA TYR A 265 -16.58 13.73 6.87
C TYR A 265 -16.51 12.20 6.78
N ILE A 266 -15.57 11.65 6.02
CA ILE A 266 -15.37 10.19 5.89
C ILE A 266 -15.01 9.58 7.25
N ILE A 267 -14.13 10.23 8.04
CA ILE A 267 -13.80 9.81 9.40
C ILE A 267 -15.06 9.76 10.28
N GLN A 268 -15.87 10.82 10.26
CA GLN A 268 -17.12 10.86 11.02
C GLN A 268 -18.07 9.72 10.62
N GLU A 269 -18.25 9.48 9.32
CA GLU A 269 -19.10 8.40 8.81
C GLU A 269 -18.56 7.01 9.15
N TYR A 270 -17.24 6.85 9.13
CA TYR A 270 -16.61 5.63 9.60
C TYR A 270 -16.85 5.39 11.09
N GLU A 271 -16.68 6.40 11.93
CA GLU A 271 -16.85 6.29 13.39
C GLU A 271 -18.32 6.14 13.81
N GLU A 272 -19.25 6.83 13.16
CA GLU A 272 -20.66 6.87 13.55
C GLU A 272 -21.51 5.80 12.86
N ASN A 273 -21.29 5.57 11.57
CA ASN A 273 -22.10 4.69 10.74
C ASN A 273 -21.44 3.37 10.37
N GLY A 274 -20.10 3.27 10.49
CA GLY A 274 -19.38 2.03 10.21
C GLY A 274 -19.28 1.71 8.72
N ILE A 275 -19.05 2.72 7.90
CA ILE A 275 -18.84 2.51 6.48
C ILE A 275 -17.58 1.66 6.26
N MET A 276 -17.64 0.80 5.24
CA MET A 276 -16.52 -0.07 4.85
C MET A 276 -15.91 0.37 3.53
N MET A 277 -16.66 1.10 2.72
CA MET A 277 -16.27 1.49 1.37
C MET A 277 -16.73 2.92 1.05
N VAL A 278 -15.90 3.62 0.30
CA VAL A 278 -16.20 4.94 -0.26
C VAL A 278 -16.02 4.91 -1.77
N ASN A 279 -16.99 5.43 -2.50
CA ASN A 279 -16.90 5.74 -3.92
C ASN A 279 -16.87 7.26 -4.11
N LEU A 280 -15.74 7.78 -4.53
CA LEU A 280 -15.57 9.18 -4.93
C LEU A 280 -16.05 9.32 -6.38
N ALA A 281 -17.30 9.72 -6.54
CA ALA A 281 -17.99 9.71 -7.83
C ALA A 281 -17.91 11.08 -8.52
N GLY A 282 -16.87 11.25 -9.29
CA GLY A 282 -16.55 12.44 -10.06
C GLY A 282 -15.05 12.57 -10.31
N ASP A 283 -14.70 13.22 -11.42
CA ASP A 283 -13.33 13.56 -11.75
C ASP A 283 -12.87 14.83 -11.02
N VAL A 284 -11.58 15.12 -11.07
CA VAL A 284 -10.98 16.39 -10.64
C VAL A 284 -11.27 17.46 -11.71
N PRO A 285 -11.67 18.68 -11.38
CA PRO A 285 -11.81 19.28 -10.05
C PRO A 285 -13.17 19.06 -9.37
N GLY A 286 -13.95 18.09 -9.83
CA GLY A 286 -15.28 17.82 -9.27
C GLY A 286 -15.23 17.32 -7.84
N ILE A 287 -14.49 16.24 -7.60
CA ILE A 287 -14.22 15.68 -6.28
C ILE A 287 -12.73 15.89 -5.98
N PRO A 288 -12.36 16.65 -4.94
CA PRO A 288 -10.97 16.96 -4.67
C PRO A 288 -10.16 15.70 -4.33
N TYR A 289 -8.87 15.72 -4.65
CA TYR A 289 -7.87 14.77 -4.17
C TYR A 289 -6.92 15.46 -3.20
N ARG A 290 -6.14 14.68 -2.47
CA ARG A 290 -4.95 15.19 -1.77
C ARG A 290 -3.72 14.95 -2.65
N GLY A 291 -2.98 16.02 -2.97
CA GLY A 291 -1.64 15.89 -3.51
C GLY A 291 -0.68 15.49 -2.40
N LEU A 292 0.05 14.39 -2.59
CA LEU A 292 1.06 13.92 -1.65
C LEU A 292 2.47 14.20 -2.17
N TYR A 293 3.39 14.38 -1.23
CA TYR A 293 4.81 14.54 -1.52
C TYR A 293 5.44 13.23 -1.98
N CYS A 294 6.27 13.32 -2.98
CA CYS A 294 7.06 12.19 -3.48
C CYS A 294 8.47 12.67 -3.83
N PHE A 295 9.45 11.95 -3.32
CA PHE A 295 10.83 12.09 -3.74
C PHE A 295 11.37 10.74 -4.22
N ALA A 296 11.92 10.71 -5.44
CA ALA A 296 12.59 9.55 -5.99
C ALA A 296 14.01 9.91 -6.41
N ASP A 297 15.02 9.30 -5.76
CA ASP A 297 16.42 9.46 -6.12
C ASP A 297 16.78 8.57 -7.32
N SER A 298 16.17 8.87 -8.46
CA SER A 298 16.47 8.24 -9.76
C SER A 298 17.19 9.23 -10.66
N GLY A 299 18.21 8.81 -11.40
CA GLY A 299 18.89 9.60 -12.43
C GLY A 299 19.02 11.10 -12.16
N SER A 300 18.07 11.87 -12.64
CA SER A 300 17.97 13.34 -12.45
C SER A 300 17.49 13.76 -11.05
N GLY A 301 16.93 12.81 -10.28
CA GLY A 301 16.10 13.09 -9.11
C GLY A 301 14.70 13.55 -9.55
N TYR A 302 13.69 13.09 -8.85
CA TYR A 302 12.31 13.50 -9.07
C TYR A 302 11.71 13.94 -7.74
N GLU A 303 11.13 15.12 -7.73
CA GLU A 303 10.43 15.67 -6.59
C GLU A 303 9.10 16.25 -7.05
N ASP A 304 8.03 15.86 -6.39
CA ASP A 304 6.69 16.35 -6.66
C ASP A 304 5.90 16.37 -5.33
N ASN A 305 5.16 17.41 -5.10
CA ASN A 305 4.32 17.60 -3.91
C ASN A 305 2.81 17.61 -4.23
N ASP A 306 2.44 17.15 -5.42
CA ASP A 306 1.04 17.12 -5.88
C ASP A 306 0.66 15.78 -6.53
N ILE A 307 1.25 14.68 -6.05
CA ILE A 307 0.88 13.34 -6.52
C ILE A 307 -0.52 12.99 -6.02
N PRO A 308 -1.52 12.80 -6.90
CA PRO A 308 -2.88 12.50 -6.48
C PRO A 308 -2.96 11.17 -5.74
N ALA A 309 -3.50 11.18 -4.52
CA ALA A 309 -3.65 9.96 -3.74
C ALA A 309 -4.97 9.94 -2.97
N ASP A 310 -5.85 9.03 -3.35
CA ASP A 310 -7.10 8.79 -2.63
C ASP A 310 -6.88 7.94 -1.36
N LEU A 311 -5.68 7.39 -1.15
CA LEU A 311 -5.28 6.75 0.11
C LEU A 311 -5.49 7.69 1.32
N TYR A 312 -5.30 8.99 1.13
CA TYR A 312 -5.59 10.02 2.13
C TYR A 312 -7.01 9.95 2.71
N TYR A 313 -7.98 9.50 1.92
CA TYR A 313 -9.37 9.34 2.33
C TYR A 313 -9.71 7.94 2.85
N ALA A 314 -8.83 6.98 2.66
CA ALA A 314 -9.01 5.60 3.11
C ALA A 314 -8.27 5.30 4.40
N ALA A 315 -7.09 5.90 4.59
CA ALA A 315 -6.29 5.82 5.80
C ALA A 315 -6.66 6.99 6.71
N LEU A 316 -7.37 6.67 7.77
CA LEU A 316 -8.09 7.66 8.59
C LEU A 316 -7.31 8.09 9.83
N ASP A 317 -6.10 7.58 10.01
CA ASP A 317 -5.21 7.94 11.10
C ASP A 317 -4.23 9.06 10.71
N GLY A 318 -3.60 9.69 11.72
CA GLY A 318 -2.61 10.75 11.53
C GLY A 318 -3.16 12.05 10.94
N ASP A 319 -2.30 13.04 10.89
CA ASP A 319 -2.59 14.37 10.30
C ASP A 319 -2.20 14.44 8.82
N TRP A 320 -1.18 13.68 8.39
CA TRP A 320 -0.58 13.73 7.06
C TRP A 320 0.22 15.01 6.75
N ASN A 321 0.34 15.92 7.72
CA ASN A 321 1.11 17.16 7.64
C ASN A 321 1.27 17.74 9.07
N ASP A 322 1.98 17.00 9.93
CA ASP A 322 2.15 17.30 11.34
C ASP A 322 3.00 18.55 11.57
N ASP A 323 3.94 18.84 10.69
CA ASP A 323 4.83 20.01 10.79
C ASP A 323 4.23 21.27 10.14
N GLY A 324 3.13 21.12 9.38
CA GLY A 324 2.35 22.22 8.84
C GLY A 324 3.01 22.93 7.65
N ASP A 325 3.91 22.26 6.94
CA ASP A 325 4.52 22.79 5.72
C ASP A 325 3.67 22.55 4.46
N ASN A 326 4.26 22.56 3.25
CA ASN A 326 3.53 22.35 2.00
C ASN A 326 3.65 20.92 1.47
N HIS A 327 4.30 20.02 2.20
CA HIS A 327 4.47 18.62 1.83
C HIS A 327 3.51 17.78 2.66
N TRP A 328 2.69 17.00 2.00
CA TRP A 328 1.72 16.13 2.66
C TRP A 328 2.13 14.68 2.51
N GLY A 329 2.12 13.93 3.58
CA GLY A 329 2.42 12.50 3.55
C GLY A 329 3.90 12.19 3.34
N GLU A 330 4.77 13.01 3.92
CA GLU A 330 6.19 12.71 4.01
C GLU A 330 6.45 11.46 4.86
N ILE A 331 7.66 10.92 4.76
CA ILE A 331 8.04 9.73 5.53
C ILE A 331 7.93 10.04 7.04
N GLY A 332 7.01 9.32 7.69
CA GLY A 332 6.72 9.45 9.12
C GLY A 332 5.47 10.28 9.43
N GLU A 333 4.88 10.94 8.45
CA GLU A 333 3.57 11.60 8.53
C GLU A 333 2.49 10.83 7.76
N ASP A 334 2.91 9.92 6.88
CA ASP A 334 2.07 9.06 6.06
C ASP A 334 1.41 7.94 6.89
N ASP A 335 0.21 7.54 6.47
CA ASP A 335 -0.48 6.34 6.96
C ASP A 335 -0.77 5.39 5.79
N LEU A 336 -0.09 4.24 5.80
CA LEU A 336 -0.21 3.22 4.75
C LEU A 336 -1.15 2.07 5.13
N LEU A 337 -1.91 2.20 6.23
CA LEU A 337 -2.80 1.18 6.75
C LEU A 337 -4.28 1.62 6.67
N PRO A 338 -4.91 1.55 5.50
CA PRO A 338 -6.28 2.06 5.34
C PRO A 338 -7.31 1.30 6.17
N GLU A 339 -8.26 2.03 6.76
CA GLU A 339 -9.41 1.51 7.50
C GLU A 339 -10.49 0.97 6.59
N LEU A 340 -10.67 1.56 5.41
CA LEU A 340 -11.76 1.25 4.48
C LEU A 340 -11.26 1.12 3.04
N GLY A 341 -12.08 0.52 2.19
CA GLY A 341 -11.85 0.49 0.76
C GLY A 341 -12.29 1.81 0.10
N ILE A 342 -11.48 2.30 -0.83
CA ILE A 342 -11.83 3.49 -1.60
C ILE A 342 -11.66 3.25 -3.09
N GLY A 343 -12.54 3.86 -3.88
CA GLY A 343 -12.43 3.89 -5.33
C GLY A 343 -12.94 5.23 -5.87
N ARG A 344 -12.37 5.65 -7.01
CA ARG A 344 -12.81 6.84 -7.70
C ARG A 344 -13.45 6.47 -9.04
N MET A 345 -14.65 6.99 -9.27
CA MET A 345 -15.35 6.89 -10.56
C MET A 345 -15.16 8.22 -11.30
N CYS A 346 -14.15 8.25 -12.21
CA CYS A 346 -13.74 9.47 -12.90
C CYS A 346 -14.66 9.78 -14.08
N PHE A 347 -15.59 10.71 -13.92
CA PHE A 347 -16.43 11.23 -14.99
C PHE A 347 -16.57 12.75 -14.86
N SER A 348 -16.73 13.43 -15.99
CA SER A 348 -16.84 14.90 -16.10
C SER A 348 -18.25 15.36 -16.51
N ASN A 349 -19.09 14.47 -17.01
CA ASN A 349 -20.43 14.77 -17.49
C ASN A 349 -21.39 13.58 -17.32
N GLN A 350 -22.70 13.83 -17.54
CA GLN A 350 -23.74 12.84 -17.33
C GLN A 350 -23.58 11.59 -18.22
N SER A 351 -23.19 11.76 -19.48
CA SER A 351 -23.04 10.61 -20.40
C SER A 351 -21.92 9.66 -19.97
N GLU A 352 -20.82 10.19 -19.46
CA GLU A 352 -19.72 9.39 -18.90
C GLU A 352 -20.17 8.65 -17.63
N LEU A 353 -20.91 9.34 -16.75
CA LEU A 353 -21.48 8.71 -15.56
C LEU A 353 -22.42 7.55 -15.93
N ASP A 354 -23.37 7.79 -16.84
CA ASP A 354 -24.32 6.76 -17.29
C ASP A 354 -23.60 5.53 -17.84
N ASN A 355 -22.55 5.74 -18.64
CA ASN A 355 -21.72 4.66 -19.18
C ASN A 355 -21.01 3.88 -18.07
N MET A 356 -20.40 4.54 -17.09
CA MET A 356 -19.70 3.90 -16.00
C MET A 356 -20.63 3.11 -15.09
N LEU A 357 -21.80 3.67 -14.77
CA LEU A 357 -22.83 2.96 -13.99
C LEU A 357 -23.33 1.73 -14.73
N HIS A 358 -23.64 1.88 -16.03
CA HIS A 358 -24.06 0.77 -16.88
C HIS A 358 -23.04 -0.36 -16.91
N LYS A 359 -21.76 -0.05 -17.21
CA LYS A 359 -20.66 -1.02 -17.23
C LYS A 359 -20.47 -1.71 -15.89
N SER A 360 -20.44 -0.96 -14.79
CA SER A 360 -20.24 -1.49 -13.44
C SER A 360 -21.35 -2.49 -13.05
N MET A 361 -22.59 -2.20 -13.40
CA MET A 361 -23.73 -3.09 -13.10
C MET A 361 -23.79 -4.27 -14.05
N THR A 362 -23.65 -4.06 -15.37
CA THR A 362 -23.72 -5.13 -16.39
C THR A 362 -22.61 -6.15 -16.20
N TYR A 363 -21.39 -5.71 -15.92
CA TYR A 363 -20.27 -6.62 -15.63
C TYR A 363 -20.58 -7.60 -14.49
N GLN A 364 -21.35 -7.16 -13.49
CA GLN A 364 -21.71 -7.98 -12.33
C GLN A 364 -22.98 -8.84 -12.55
N THR A 365 -23.85 -8.46 -13.48
CA THR A 365 -25.12 -9.16 -13.74
C THR A 365 -25.07 -10.09 -14.94
N GLU A 366 -24.35 -9.70 -15.97
CA GLU A 366 -24.32 -10.35 -17.28
C GLU A 366 -22.89 -10.59 -17.77
N PRO A 367 -21.99 -11.22 -16.96
CA PRO A 367 -20.61 -11.44 -17.35
C PRO A 367 -20.50 -12.38 -18.56
N ILE A 368 -19.51 -12.15 -19.41
CA ILE A 368 -19.20 -13.04 -20.53
C ILE A 368 -18.40 -14.24 -20.03
N LEU A 369 -19.09 -15.31 -19.66
CA LEU A 369 -18.50 -16.45 -18.96
C LEU A 369 -17.37 -17.16 -19.75
N GLY A 370 -17.37 -17.08 -21.08
CA GLY A 370 -16.33 -17.67 -21.92
C GLY A 370 -14.94 -17.05 -21.73
N GLU A 371 -14.86 -15.81 -21.25
CA GLU A 371 -13.64 -15.05 -21.05
C GLU A 371 -13.22 -14.97 -19.58
N PHE A 372 -13.99 -15.59 -18.69
CA PHE A 372 -13.82 -15.45 -17.24
C PHE A 372 -12.45 -15.88 -16.69
N ARG A 373 -11.71 -16.69 -17.45
CA ARG A 373 -10.37 -17.16 -17.08
C ARG A 373 -9.26 -16.57 -17.95
N ASP A 374 -9.58 -15.61 -18.81
CA ASP A 374 -8.60 -15.01 -19.71
C ASP A 374 -7.98 -13.78 -19.07
N VAL A 375 -6.66 -13.77 -18.98
CA VAL A 375 -5.86 -12.73 -18.32
C VAL A 375 -4.76 -12.27 -19.26
N ILE A 376 -4.59 -10.96 -19.41
CA ILE A 376 -3.47 -10.37 -20.11
C ILE A 376 -2.49 -9.78 -19.09
N LEU A 377 -1.24 -10.20 -19.15
CA LEU A 377 -0.13 -9.64 -18.41
C LEU A 377 0.79 -8.89 -19.39
N ALA A 378 0.98 -7.60 -19.16
CA ALA A 378 1.71 -6.71 -20.07
C ALA A 378 2.84 -6.01 -19.31
N GLY A 379 4.10 -6.37 -19.58
CA GLY A 379 5.28 -5.92 -18.83
C GLY A 379 6.29 -5.19 -19.71
N GLU A 380 6.67 -3.98 -19.31
CA GLU A 380 7.73 -3.19 -19.91
C GLU A 380 9.06 -3.41 -19.19
N HIS A 381 10.16 -3.00 -19.82
CA HIS A 381 11.44 -2.85 -19.14
C HIS A 381 11.38 -1.64 -18.21
N LEU A 382 11.64 -1.83 -16.91
CA LEU A 382 11.43 -0.78 -15.90
C LEU A 382 12.72 -0.05 -15.52
N TYR A 383 13.76 -0.81 -15.17
CA TYR A 383 15.00 -0.27 -14.61
C TYR A 383 16.22 -0.95 -15.20
N ASP A 384 17.30 -0.19 -15.38
CA ASP A 384 18.59 -0.73 -15.80
C ASP A 384 19.48 -1.19 -14.63
N ASN A 385 19.28 -0.63 -13.46
CA ASN A 385 20.12 -0.92 -12.31
C ASN A 385 19.31 -0.96 -11.00
N PRO A 386 19.03 -2.17 -10.49
CA PRO A 386 19.25 -3.45 -11.15
C PRO A 386 18.38 -3.61 -12.41
N ASN A 387 18.81 -4.45 -13.37
CA ASN A 387 17.99 -4.74 -14.54
C ASN A 387 16.67 -5.39 -14.11
N THR A 388 15.57 -4.70 -14.34
CA THR A 388 14.25 -5.08 -13.83
C THR A 388 13.20 -4.91 -14.91
N ASN A 389 12.41 -5.95 -15.13
CA ASN A 389 11.30 -5.97 -16.07
C ASN A 389 9.96 -6.13 -15.32
N GLY A 390 8.90 -5.56 -15.85
CA GLY A 390 7.55 -5.69 -15.29
C GLY A 390 7.08 -7.14 -15.20
N SER A 391 7.52 -7.99 -16.13
CA SER A 391 7.25 -9.43 -16.10
C SER A 391 7.61 -10.10 -14.77
N GLN A 392 8.72 -9.69 -14.14
CA GLN A 392 9.18 -10.26 -12.87
C GLN A 392 8.16 -10.07 -11.74
N TYR A 393 7.43 -8.95 -11.75
CA TYR A 393 6.35 -8.68 -10.81
C TYR A 393 5.02 -9.31 -11.25
N LEU A 394 4.76 -9.31 -12.55
CA LEU A 394 3.51 -9.87 -13.09
C LEU A 394 3.44 -11.40 -12.91
N GLU A 395 4.56 -12.12 -13.02
CA GLU A 395 4.58 -13.56 -12.78
C GLU A 395 4.31 -13.91 -11.30
N LEU A 396 4.58 -13.00 -10.35
CA LEU A 396 4.21 -13.19 -8.95
C LEU A 396 2.71 -13.07 -8.69
N LEU A 397 1.92 -12.62 -9.66
CA LEU A 397 0.46 -12.64 -9.58
C LEU A 397 -0.14 -14.02 -9.89
N ILE A 398 0.65 -15.00 -10.32
CA ILE A 398 0.17 -16.34 -10.72
C ILE A 398 0.48 -17.34 -9.61
N GLY A 399 -0.54 -18.03 -9.10
CA GLY A 399 -0.38 -19.07 -8.10
C GLY A 399 -0.10 -18.54 -6.69
N THR A 400 0.75 -19.24 -5.96
CA THR A 400 1.10 -18.93 -4.58
C THR A 400 2.60 -18.69 -4.46
N HIS A 401 2.98 -17.58 -3.86
CA HIS A 401 4.38 -17.17 -3.66
C HIS A 401 4.63 -16.80 -2.21
N ASP A 402 5.80 -17.17 -1.72
CA ASP A 402 6.34 -16.71 -0.45
C ASP A 402 7.42 -15.66 -0.73
N ASP A 403 7.18 -14.41 -0.35
CA ASP A 403 8.12 -13.32 -0.55
C ASP A 403 8.14 -12.38 0.67
N ASN A 404 9.33 -11.99 1.09
CA ASN A 404 9.56 -11.10 2.24
C ASN A 404 8.83 -11.50 3.54
N GLY A 405 8.62 -12.81 3.76
CA GLY A 405 7.93 -13.35 4.93
C GLY A 405 6.40 -13.34 4.83
N TYR A 406 5.85 -13.04 3.66
CA TYR A 406 4.42 -13.10 3.38
C TYR A 406 4.13 -14.17 2.34
N THR A 407 3.07 -14.95 2.57
CA THR A 407 2.50 -15.86 1.56
C THR A 407 1.38 -15.14 0.84
N THR A 408 1.49 -15.02 -0.48
CA THR A 408 0.49 -14.41 -1.34
C THR A 408 -0.10 -15.48 -2.26
N THR A 409 -1.42 -15.60 -2.32
CA THR A 409 -2.13 -16.45 -3.28
C THR A 409 -2.99 -15.54 -4.15
N CYS A 410 -2.71 -15.56 -5.45
CA CYS A 410 -3.32 -14.67 -6.42
C CYS A 410 -4.11 -15.46 -7.50
N ILE A 411 -3.88 -15.15 -8.78
CA ILE A 411 -4.62 -15.74 -9.91
C ILE A 411 -4.27 -17.23 -10.02
N PRO A 412 -5.26 -18.13 -10.07
CA PRO A 412 -4.98 -19.57 -10.22
C PRO A 412 -4.17 -19.91 -11.46
N GLU A 413 -3.24 -20.85 -11.36
CA GLU A 413 -2.36 -21.28 -12.47
C GLU A 413 -3.11 -21.87 -13.67
N ASP A 414 -4.34 -22.34 -13.48
CA ASP A 414 -5.20 -22.92 -14.53
C ASP A 414 -5.98 -21.87 -15.35
N TYR A 415 -5.69 -20.57 -15.14
CA TYR A 415 -6.20 -19.50 -15.99
C TYR A 415 -5.41 -19.39 -17.30
N ASN A 416 -6.01 -18.80 -18.32
CA ASN A 416 -5.38 -18.58 -19.62
C ASN A 416 -4.62 -17.25 -19.60
N PHE A 417 -3.29 -17.30 -19.66
CA PHE A 417 -2.47 -16.11 -19.61
C PHE A 417 -1.94 -15.72 -21.00
N THR A 418 -2.26 -14.52 -21.44
CA THR A 418 -1.60 -13.87 -22.58
C THR A 418 -0.49 -12.96 -22.03
N ARG A 419 0.76 -13.33 -22.31
CA ARG A 419 1.95 -12.60 -21.85
C ARG A 419 2.49 -11.70 -22.95
N LEU A 420 2.57 -10.41 -22.69
CA LEU A 420 3.11 -9.40 -23.59
C LEU A 420 4.27 -8.72 -22.87
N TYR A 421 5.50 -9.22 -23.07
CA TYR A 421 6.68 -8.79 -22.32
C TYR A 421 7.72 -8.18 -23.24
N GLU A 422 8.26 -7.00 -22.88
CA GLU A 422 9.22 -6.25 -23.70
C GLU A 422 10.53 -7.03 -23.89
N GLU A 423 11.04 -7.69 -22.86
CA GLU A 423 12.25 -8.52 -22.95
C GLU A 423 12.09 -9.73 -23.88
N GLU A 424 10.87 -10.18 -24.14
CA GLU A 424 10.57 -11.24 -25.08
C GLU A 424 10.36 -10.72 -26.51
N GLY A 425 10.32 -9.39 -26.70
CA GLY A 425 10.13 -8.75 -27.99
C GLY A 425 8.69 -8.84 -28.53
N ASN A 426 7.72 -9.16 -27.69
CA ASN A 426 6.30 -9.29 -28.06
C ASN A 426 5.39 -8.21 -27.45
N TRP A 427 5.98 -7.09 -26.98
CA TRP A 427 5.27 -5.96 -26.40
C TRP A 427 5.05 -4.81 -27.40
N SER A 428 3.84 -4.30 -27.42
CA SER A 428 3.49 -2.95 -27.91
C SER A 428 2.05 -2.61 -27.54
N GLY A 429 1.70 -1.32 -27.45
CA GLY A 429 0.31 -0.88 -27.24
C GLY A 429 -0.66 -1.38 -28.32
N THR A 430 -0.20 -1.64 -29.56
CA THR A 430 -1.01 -2.25 -30.61
C THR A 430 -1.29 -3.72 -30.33
N LEU A 431 -0.30 -4.49 -29.88
CA LEU A 431 -0.49 -5.90 -29.52
C LEU A 431 -1.43 -6.04 -28.34
N LEU A 432 -1.24 -5.21 -27.32
CA LEU A 432 -2.11 -5.19 -26.14
C LEU A 432 -3.56 -4.86 -26.54
N ARG A 433 -3.79 -3.79 -27.33
CA ARG A 433 -5.14 -3.44 -27.80
C ARG A 433 -5.79 -4.57 -28.63
N ASN A 434 -5.03 -5.23 -29.49
CA ASN A 434 -5.54 -6.33 -30.26
C ASN A 434 -5.94 -7.52 -29.38
N ALA A 435 -5.17 -7.83 -28.36
CA ALA A 435 -5.49 -8.86 -27.37
C ALA A 435 -6.77 -8.52 -26.59
N ILE A 436 -6.90 -7.28 -26.12
CA ILE A 436 -8.10 -6.79 -25.42
C ILE A 436 -9.33 -6.90 -26.33
N ASN A 437 -9.23 -6.52 -27.61
CA ASN A 437 -10.35 -6.62 -28.56
C ASN A 437 -10.75 -8.06 -28.92
N GLN A 438 -9.94 -9.06 -28.60
CA GLN A 438 -10.28 -10.47 -28.74
C GLN A 438 -11.05 -11.04 -27.55
N GLY A 439 -11.11 -10.31 -26.46
CA GLY A 439 -11.78 -10.68 -25.22
C GLY A 439 -10.81 -11.09 -24.12
N THR A 440 -11.06 -10.58 -22.94
CA THR A 440 -10.33 -10.93 -21.72
C THR A 440 -11.10 -10.43 -20.49
N GLN A 441 -10.95 -11.12 -19.38
CA GLN A 441 -11.54 -10.72 -18.10
C GLN A 441 -10.73 -9.65 -17.40
N TYR A 442 -9.40 -9.78 -17.43
CA TYR A 442 -8.49 -8.98 -16.62
C TYR A 442 -7.24 -8.62 -17.39
N VAL A 443 -6.82 -7.37 -17.27
CA VAL A 443 -5.56 -6.85 -17.83
C VAL A 443 -4.73 -6.26 -16.71
N HIS A 444 -3.50 -6.70 -16.56
CA HIS A 444 -2.52 -6.05 -15.68
C HIS A 444 -1.32 -5.59 -16.49
N HIS A 445 -1.05 -4.30 -16.40
CA HIS A 445 0.11 -3.66 -17.03
C HIS A 445 1.08 -3.18 -15.95
N ASP A 446 2.36 -3.53 -16.09
CA ASP A 446 3.46 -3.00 -15.29
C ASP A 446 4.49 -2.36 -16.21
N GLY A 447 4.52 -1.02 -16.21
CA GLY A 447 5.30 -0.24 -17.17
C GLY A 447 5.31 1.25 -16.87
N HIS A 448 5.73 2.02 -17.87
CA HIS A 448 5.86 3.47 -17.76
C HIS A 448 4.56 4.20 -18.08
N ALA A 449 4.32 5.30 -17.38
CA ALA A 449 3.21 6.20 -17.67
C ALA A 449 3.56 7.66 -17.39
N ASN A 450 2.75 8.56 -17.94
CA ASN A 450 2.70 9.96 -17.57
C ASN A 450 1.25 10.47 -17.67
N THR A 451 1.04 11.77 -17.56
CA THR A 451 -0.31 12.39 -17.57
C THR A 451 -1.16 12.12 -18.80
N SER A 452 -0.56 11.72 -19.92
CA SER A 452 -1.24 11.51 -21.20
C SER A 452 -0.88 10.21 -21.89
N TYR A 453 -0.08 9.35 -21.26
CA TYR A 453 0.43 8.13 -21.84
C TYR A 453 0.46 7.00 -20.79
N VAL A 454 -0.05 5.82 -21.15
CA VAL A 454 0.00 4.58 -20.37
C VAL A 454 -0.13 3.37 -21.28
N ALA A 455 0.53 2.26 -20.96
CA ALA A 455 0.36 0.99 -21.68
C ALA A 455 0.58 1.07 -23.20
N GLY A 456 1.47 1.94 -23.64
CA GLY A 456 1.75 2.15 -25.07
C GLY A 456 0.73 3.03 -25.80
N TRP A 457 -0.19 3.69 -25.09
CA TRP A 457 -1.24 4.55 -25.66
C TRP A 457 -1.21 5.97 -25.10
N ASN A 458 -1.56 6.94 -25.97
CA ASN A 458 -1.93 8.28 -25.56
C ASN A 458 -3.45 8.35 -25.30
N ASN A 459 -3.91 9.40 -24.61
CA ASN A 459 -5.35 9.63 -24.36
C ASN A 459 -6.19 9.56 -25.65
N SER A 460 -5.68 10.07 -26.77
CA SER A 460 -6.34 10.02 -28.08
C SER A 460 -6.41 8.62 -28.73
N ASP A 461 -5.75 7.63 -28.14
CA ASP A 461 -5.79 6.25 -28.61
C ASP A 461 -6.95 5.46 -27.99
N ILE A 462 -7.53 5.97 -26.89
CA ILE A 462 -8.64 5.32 -26.18
C ILE A 462 -9.94 5.84 -26.80
N THR A 463 -10.46 5.12 -27.78
CA THR A 463 -11.68 5.45 -28.51
C THR A 463 -12.46 4.20 -28.85
N ASP A 464 -13.78 4.32 -29.00
CA ASP A 464 -14.68 3.21 -29.38
C ASP A 464 -14.24 2.51 -30.67
N ASN A 465 -13.71 3.26 -31.64
CA ASN A 465 -13.22 2.66 -32.87
C ASN A 465 -12.00 1.76 -32.66
N LYS A 466 -11.09 2.14 -31.77
CA LYS A 466 -9.86 1.39 -31.49
C LYS A 466 -10.11 0.20 -30.55
N PHE A 467 -11.13 0.29 -29.70
CA PHE A 467 -11.56 -0.77 -28.78
C PHE A 467 -12.92 -1.36 -29.17
N SER A 468 -13.21 -1.41 -30.46
CA SER A 468 -14.50 -1.86 -31.00
C SER A 468 -14.88 -3.31 -30.68
N GLY A 469 -13.94 -4.14 -30.25
CA GLY A 469 -14.22 -5.48 -29.75
C GLY A 469 -14.79 -5.50 -28.33
N VAL A 470 -14.53 -4.47 -27.54
CA VAL A 470 -14.93 -4.39 -26.12
C VAL A 470 -16.31 -3.77 -26.02
N ASN A 471 -17.38 -4.59 -26.03
CA ASN A 471 -18.76 -4.12 -26.12
C ASN A 471 -19.67 -4.57 -24.96
N GLY A 472 -19.17 -5.37 -24.03
CA GLY A 472 -19.94 -5.90 -22.89
C GLY A 472 -21.03 -6.93 -23.28
N MET A 473 -21.22 -7.23 -24.56
CA MET A 473 -22.23 -8.17 -25.06
C MET A 473 -21.61 -9.44 -25.63
N THR A 474 -20.59 -9.34 -26.47
CA THR A 474 -19.87 -10.47 -27.07
C THR A 474 -18.46 -10.61 -26.53
N THR A 475 -17.91 -9.57 -25.99
CA THR A 475 -16.62 -9.49 -25.30
C THR A 475 -16.78 -8.73 -24.01
N THR A 476 -16.08 -9.15 -22.98
CA THR A 476 -16.08 -8.51 -21.65
C THR A 476 -15.50 -7.10 -21.73
N THR A 477 -16.07 -6.17 -20.98
CA THR A 477 -15.39 -4.92 -20.62
C THR A 477 -14.36 -5.28 -19.54
N PRO A 478 -13.05 -5.39 -19.85
CA PRO A 478 -12.11 -5.97 -18.92
C PRO A 478 -11.86 -5.08 -17.72
N SER A 479 -11.63 -5.67 -16.56
CA SER A 479 -11.03 -5.00 -15.44
C SER A 479 -9.55 -4.79 -15.72
N SER A 480 -9.04 -3.57 -15.58
CA SER A 480 -7.62 -3.27 -15.78
C SER A 480 -7.00 -2.63 -14.55
N THR A 481 -5.78 -3.07 -14.22
CA THR A 481 -4.99 -2.48 -13.13
C THR A 481 -3.63 -2.09 -13.71
N PRO A 482 -3.42 -0.84 -14.12
CA PRO A 482 -2.10 -0.38 -14.50
C PRO A 482 -1.28 -0.12 -13.23
N ARG A 483 -0.09 -0.70 -13.17
CA ARG A 483 0.97 -0.27 -12.28
C ARG A 483 1.95 0.56 -13.10
N ALA A 484 1.98 1.86 -12.84
CA ALA A 484 2.83 2.78 -13.56
C ALA A 484 3.92 3.33 -12.64
N ALA A 485 5.16 3.34 -13.12
CA ALA A 485 6.32 3.85 -12.37
C ALA A 485 6.41 5.38 -12.34
N SER A 486 5.49 6.08 -12.99
CA SER A 486 5.42 7.55 -12.98
C SER A 486 4.12 8.00 -12.33
N ALA A 487 4.25 8.95 -11.43
CA ALA A 487 3.14 9.62 -10.81
C ALA A 487 2.21 10.22 -11.87
N ALA A 488 0.97 9.80 -11.86
CA ALA A 488 -0.07 10.45 -12.60
C ALA A 488 -0.30 11.81 -11.95
N THR A 489 0.19 12.89 -12.57
CA THR A 489 -0.29 14.21 -12.22
C THR A 489 -1.76 14.31 -12.62
N SER A 490 -2.55 14.96 -11.77
CA SER A 490 -3.99 14.95 -11.62
C SER A 490 -4.85 15.31 -12.83
N ALA A 491 -4.31 15.44 -14.01
CA ALA A 491 -5.08 16.03 -15.10
C ALA A 491 -5.86 15.05 -15.97
N THR A 492 -5.58 13.77 -15.92
CA THR A 492 -6.34 12.78 -16.72
C THR A 492 -6.05 11.38 -16.22
N THR A 493 -6.82 10.91 -15.28
CA THR A 493 -7.08 9.48 -15.21
C THR A 493 -7.86 9.15 -16.48
N ALA A 494 -7.16 8.84 -17.56
CA ALA A 494 -7.81 8.13 -18.64
C ALA A 494 -8.32 6.84 -18.01
N SER A 495 -9.59 6.84 -17.64
CA SER A 495 -10.24 5.60 -17.26
C SER A 495 -10.10 4.67 -18.46
N LEU A 496 -9.32 3.60 -18.35
CA LEU A 496 -9.37 2.46 -19.27
C LEU A 496 -10.74 1.77 -19.22
N SER A 497 -11.74 2.41 -18.67
CA SER A 497 -13.15 2.09 -18.80
C SER A 497 -13.72 2.81 -20.02
N ALA A 498 -13.28 2.42 -21.19
CA ALA A 498 -14.03 2.70 -22.42
C ALA A 498 -15.33 1.92 -22.43
#